data_8efff1f48cdb09eead7437e39af65a8b
#
_entry.id   8efff1f48cdb09eead7437e39af65a8b
#
_cell.length_a   1.000
_cell.length_b   1.000
_cell.length_c   1.000
_cell.angle_alpha   90.00
_cell.angle_beta   90.00
_cell.angle_gamma   90.00
#
_symmetry.space_group_name_H-M   'P 1'
#
loop_
_entity.id
_entity.type
_entity.pdbx_description
1 polymer ?
#
loop_
_entity_poly.entity_id
_entity_poly.type
_entity_poly.pdbx_seq_one_letter_code
_entity_poly.pdbx_strand_id
1 'polypeptide(L)'
;MKKLLNILILSLCVWLTGCNDDDTDISLLKVVQSDATFKAAGGEGFIKIEATGSITASSDADWCIIKDVTNEIVTFDVKENYDYPGRYAQIVIRNEESNQKVAVTQEGAIIIYDENDLEQATGNEESSLIIALTGSFPFKVTIPEAARNWLSYELVEEGIRFDFKKNTTNAARGTLVQITNGTRTASYVLMQYDAENLLGSWVATFI
;
A
#
# COMPACT_ATOMS: atom_id res chain seq x y z
N MET A 1 -78.98 -20.17 51.01
CA MET A 1 -77.53 -20.52 51.13
C MET A 1 -76.71 -19.69 50.16
N LYS A 2 -76.34 -18.49 50.55
CA LYS A 2 -75.47 -17.66 49.74
C LYS A 2 -74.64 -16.81 50.70
N LYS A 3 -73.36 -17.10 50.81
CA LYS A 3 -72.39 -16.37 51.60
C LYS A 3 -71.89 -15.20 50.78
N LEU A 4 -72.11 -13.99 51.26
CA LEU A 4 -71.53 -12.75 50.79
C LEU A 4 -70.09 -12.65 51.29
N LEU A 5 -69.16 -12.52 50.39
CA LEU A 5 -67.77 -12.27 50.72
C LEU A 5 -67.48 -10.81 50.48
N ASN A 6 -67.27 -10.05 51.55
CA ASN A 6 -66.84 -8.67 51.56
C ASN A 6 -65.36 -8.63 51.18
N ILE A 7 -65.08 -7.99 50.06
CA ILE A 7 -63.71 -7.67 49.68
C ILE A 7 -63.42 -6.27 50.16
N LEU A 8 -62.53 -6.15 51.14
CA LEU A 8 -61.97 -4.90 51.60
C LEU A 8 -60.93 -4.41 50.60
N ILE A 9 -61.23 -3.30 49.89
CA ILE A 9 -60.25 -2.65 49.00
C ILE A 9 -59.36 -1.78 49.87
N LEU A 10 -58.15 -2.21 50.10
CA LEU A 10 -57.07 -1.43 50.73
C LEU A 10 -56.46 -0.56 49.66
N SER A 11 -56.75 0.74 49.63
CA SER A 11 -56.14 1.75 48.77
C SER A 11 -54.70 1.99 49.21
N LEU A 12 -53.74 1.39 48.51
CA LEU A 12 -52.31 1.64 48.70
C LEU A 12 -51.94 2.84 47.86
N CYS A 13 -51.82 4.03 48.44
CA CYS A 13 -51.19 5.18 47.83
C CYS A 13 -49.71 4.93 47.59
N VAL A 14 -49.32 4.49 46.41
CA VAL A 14 -47.94 4.45 45.98
C VAL A 14 -47.52 5.89 45.65
N TRP A 15 -46.69 6.44 46.50
CA TRP A 15 -45.96 7.67 46.22
C TRP A 15 -44.95 7.30 45.12
N LEU A 16 -45.22 7.65 43.89
CA LEU A 16 -44.24 7.67 42.84
C LEU A 16 -43.25 8.81 43.13
N THR A 17 -42.20 8.53 43.85
CA THR A 17 -41.01 9.37 43.78
C THR A 17 -40.51 9.30 42.35
N GLY A 18 -40.71 10.37 41.61
CA GLY A 18 -40.06 10.53 40.31
C GLY A 18 -38.56 10.36 40.53
N CYS A 19 -37.98 9.30 39.97
CA CYS A 19 -36.58 9.35 39.65
C CYS A 19 -36.42 10.58 38.73
N ASN A 20 -35.70 11.59 39.18
CA ASN A 20 -34.97 12.43 38.26
C ASN A 20 -34.08 11.45 37.51
N ASP A 21 -34.39 11.17 36.28
CA ASP A 21 -33.39 10.80 35.30
C ASP A 21 -32.43 12.00 35.28
N ASP A 22 -31.40 11.93 36.09
CA ASP A 22 -30.16 12.59 35.73
C ASP A 22 -29.83 12.04 34.34
N ASP A 23 -30.12 12.81 33.29
CA ASP A 23 -29.50 12.66 32.01
C ASP A 23 -28.00 12.76 32.25
N THR A 24 -27.41 11.63 32.62
CA THR A 24 -25.97 11.46 32.49
C THR A 24 -25.73 11.56 31.00
N ASP A 25 -25.21 12.69 30.61
CA ASP A 25 -24.78 12.99 29.24
C ASP A 25 -23.77 11.88 28.89
N ILE A 26 -24.28 10.79 28.28
CA ILE A 26 -23.45 9.62 27.94
C ILE A 26 -22.54 10.11 26.83
N SER A 27 -21.30 10.34 27.21
CA SER A 27 -20.27 10.74 26.27
C SER A 27 -20.14 9.68 25.18
N LEU A 28 -20.68 9.98 24.00
CA LEU A 28 -20.67 9.07 22.85
C LEU A 28 -19.33 9.17 22.15
N LEU A 29 -18.71 8.03 21.88
CA LEU A 29 -17.61 7.92 20.91
C LEU A 29 -17.68 6.57 20.21
N LYS A 30 -18.07 6.60 18.93
CA LYS A 30 -18.24 5.40 18.10
C LYS A 30 -17.65 5.63 16.71
N VAL A 31 -16.88 4.66 16.24
CA VAL A 31 -16.43 4.61 14.83
C VAL A 31 -17.56 4.02 13.99
N VAL A 32 -17.96 4.75 12.95
CA VAL A 32 -19.04 4.37 12.03
C VAL A 32 -18.47 3.74 10.75
N GLN A 33 -17.40 4.33 10.22
CA GLN A 33 -16.76 3.91 8.98
C GLN A 33 -15.30 4.34 8.99
N SER A 34 -14.44 3.58 8.35
CA SER A 34 -13.06 4.00 8.11
C SER A 34 -12.57 3.56 6.72
N ASP A 35 -11.74 4.41 6.12
CA ASP A 35 -10.84 4.05 5.01
C ASP A 35 -9.42 4.07 5.56
N ALA A 36 -8.90 2.90 5.89
CA ALA A 36 -7.68 2.71 6.67
C ALA A 36 -6.78 1.59 6.09
N THR A 37 -6.99 1.22 4.82
CA THR A 37 -6.18 0.21 4.12
C THR A 37 -5.58 0.82 2.85
N PHE A 38 -4.25 0.80 2.75
CA PHE A 38 -3.52 1.52 1.72
C PHE A 38 -2.59 0.61 0.92
N LYS A 39 -2.43 0.93 -0.36
CA LYS A 39 -1.32 0.45 -1.17
C LYS A 39 -0.01 1.13 -0.74
N ALA A 40 1.12 0.64 -1.25
CA ALA A 40 2.44 1.18 -0.95
C ALA A 40 2.55 2.70 -1.19
N ALA A 41 1.86 3.24 -2.20
CA ALA A 41 1.87 4.66 -2.52
C ALA A 41 1.23 5.56 -1.45
N GLY A 42 0.52 4.99 -0.47
CA GLY A 42 -0.17 5.77 0.56
C GLY A 42 -1.37 6.53 0.03
N GLY A 43 -1.67 7.66 0.67
CA GLY A 43 -2.77 8.53 0.29
C GLY A 43 -3.53 9.10 1.49
N GLU A 44 -4.66 9.73 1.23
CA GLU A 44 -5.54 10.27 2.26
C GLU A 44 -6.51 9.21 2.76
N GLY A 45 -6.69 9.14 4.09
CA GLY A 45 -7.64 8.28 4.76
C GLY A 45 -8.59 9.05 5.66
N PHE A 46 -9.65 8.38 6.07
CA PHE A 46 -10.61 8.95 6.99
C PHE A 46 -11.18 7.92 7.97
N ILE A 47 -11.65 8.43 9.12
CA ILE A 47 -12.44 7.69 10.09
C ILE A 47 -13.65 8.53 10.43
N LYS A 48 -14.86 8.08 10.02
CA LYS A 48 -16.12 8.70 10.42
C LYS A 48 -16.49 8.23 11.81
N ILE A 49 -16.87 9.19 12.65
CA ILE A 49 -17.25 8.96 14.04
C ILE A 49 -18.58 9.62 14.36
N GLU A 50 -19.23 9.09 15.35
CA GLU A 50 -20.31 9.75 16.08
C GLU A 50 -19.77 10.04 17.48
N ALA A 51 -19.62 11.31 17.83
CA ALA A 51 -18.99 11.71 19.08
C ALA A 51 -19.62 12.94 19.70
N THR A 52 -19.60 13.01 21.04
CA THR A 52 -19.96 14.17 21.83
C THR A 52 -18.75 14.70 22.59
N GLY A 53 -18.74 15.98 22.92
CA GLY A 53 -17.65 16.63 23.64
C GLY A 53 -16.43 16.93 22.77
N SER A 54 -15.30 17.18 23.39
CA SER A 54 -14.04 17.49 22.72
C SER A 54 -13.34 16.20 22.26
N ILE A 55 -12.97 16.13 20.98
CA ILE A 55 -12.32 14.97 20.38
C ILE A 55 -10.85 15.27 20.10
N THR A 56 -10.00 14.29 20.38
CA THR A 56 -8.60 14.26 19.98
C THR A 56 -8.27 12.97 19.25
N ALA A 57 -7.31 13.02 18.34
CA ALA A 57 -6.79 11.83 17.68
C ALA A 57 -5.26 11.87 17.61
N SER A 58 -4.65 10.71 17.74
CA SER A 58 -3.20 10.56 17.61
C SER A 58 -2.85 9.24 16.92
N SER A 59 -1.77 9.23 16.15
CA SER A 59 -1.18 8.04 15.56
C SER A 59 0.06 7.63 16.33
N ASP A 60 0.35 6.33 16.41
CA ASP A 60 1.59 5.78 16.98
C ASP A 60 2.74 5.68 15.96
N ALA A 61 2.50 6.14 14.71
CA ALA A 61 3.49 6.08 13.64
C ALA A 61 3.63 7.42 12.91
N ASP A 62 4.86 7.85 12.65
CA ASP A 62 5.21 9.10 11.98
C ASP A 62 4.93 9.14 10.46
N TRP A 63 4.60 7.99 9.89
CA TRP A 63 4.16 7.86 8.50
C TRP A 63 2.63 7.95 8.34
N CYS A 64 1.86 7.91 9.43
CA CYS A 64 0.41 8.09 9.47
C CYS A 64 0.10 9.39 10.22
N ILE A 65 -0.20 10.46 9.50
CA ILE A 65 -0.22 11.84 10.02
C ILE A 65 -1.66 12.30 10.14
N ILE A 66 -2.13 12.60 11.35
CA ILE A 66 -3.45 13.20 11.55
C ILE A 66 -3.46 14.62 10.94
N LYS A 67 -4.48 14.93 10.14
CA LYS A 67 -4.66 16.21 9.44
C LYS A 67 -5.73 17.06 10.10
N ASP A 68 -6.90 16.47 10.32
CA ASP A 68 -8.03 17.17 10.90
C ASP A 68 -8.84 16.25 11.83
N VAL A 69 -9.44 16.83 12.85
CA VAL A 69 -10.23 16.12 13.87
C VAL A 69 -11.48 16.94 14.18
N THR A 70 -12.64 16.37 13.88
CA THR A 70 -13.94 16.90 14.24
C THR A 70 -14.78 15.85 14.95
N ASN A 71 -15.97 16.19 15.42
CA ASN A 71 -16.88 15.23 16.06
C ASN A 71 -17.53 14.24 15.07
N GLU A 72 -17.31 14.44 13.76
CA GLU A 72 -17.90 13.62 12.69
C GLU A 72 -16.85 12.82 11.93
N ILE A 73 -15.63 13.37 11.81
CA ILE A 73 -14.58 12.78 10.99
C ILE A 73 -13.18 13.11 11.52
N VAL A 74 -12.30 12.12 11.44
CA VAL A 74 -10.86 12.28 11.55
C VAL A 74 -10.25 11.99 10.19
N THR A 75 -9.46 12.91 9.65
CA THR A 75 -8.71 12.70 8.40
C THR A 75 -7.22 12.58 8.68
N PHE A 76 -6.54 11.80 7.86
CA PHE A 76 -5.11 11.54 8.01
C PHE A 76 -4.45 11.23 6.67
N ASP A 77 -3.15 11.49 6.58
CA ASP A 77 -2.31 11.14 5.45
C ASP A 77 -1.44 9.93 5.79
N VAL A 78 -1.29 9.05 4.82
CA VAL A 78 -0.38 7.90 4.86
C VAL A 78 0.74 8.13 3.84
N LYS A 79 2.00 8.26 4.33
CA LYS A 79 3.17 8.41 3.47
C LYS A 79 3.47 7.13 2.70
N GLU A 80 4.20 7.27 1.59
CA GLU A 80 4.65 6.14 0.78
C GLU A 80 5.46 5.13 1.62
N ASN A 81 5.26 3.85 1.32
CA ASN A 81 6.05 2.75 1.86
C ASN A 81 6.92 2.16 0.75
N TYR A 82 8.17 2.60 0.68
CA TYR A 82 9.15 2.11 -0.31
C TYR A 82 9.74 0.75 0.07
N ASP A 83 9.53 0.28 1.30
CA ASP A 83 10.03 -1.00 1.77
C ASP A 83 9.13 -2.15 1.34
N TYR A 84 9.72 -3.35 1.20
CA TYR A 84 8.97 -4.56 0.82
C TYR A 84 7.95 -5.01 1.88
N PRO A 85 8.26 -4.99 3.18
CA PRO A 85 7.27 -5.35 4.19
C PRO A 85 6.13 -4.34 4.26
N GLY A 86 4.91 -4.84 4.32
CA GLY A 86 3.77 -4.03 4.75
C GLY A 86 3.94 -3.55 6.19
N ARG A 87 3.23 -2.49 6.55
CA ARG A 87 3.29 -1.90 7.89
C ARG A 87 1.90 -1.55 8.41
N TYR A 88 1.80 -1.36 9.71
CA TYR A 88 0.55 -0.95 10.36
C TYR A 88 0.83 0.15 11.38
N ALA A 89 -0.19 0.97 11.62
CA ALA A 89 -0.24 1.97 12.66
C ALA A 89 -1.57 1.89 13.40
N GLN A 90 -1.63 2.46 14.59
CA GLN A 90 -2.85 2.58 15.35
C GLN A 90 -3.20 4.07 15.54
N ILE A 91 -4.37 4.46 15.05
CA ILE A 91 -4.96 5.75 15.40
C ILE A 91 -5.84 5.57 16.62
N VAL A 92 -5.57 6.35 17.67
CA VAL A 92 -6.36 6.39 18.89
C VAL A 92 -7.16 7.70 18.89
N ILE A 93 -8.47 7.57 18.89
CA ILE A 93 -9.42 8.67 18.99
C ILE A 93 -9.97 8.69 20.42
N ARG A 94 -10.03 9.84 21.06
CA ARG A 94 -10.43 9.99 22.44
C ARG A 94 -11.40 11.15 22.62
N ASN A 95 -12.34 10.97 23.53
CA ASN A 95 -13.02 12.04 24.23
C ASN A 95 -12.71 11.96 25.73
N GLU A 96 -13.40 12.71 26.57
CA GLU A 96 -13.12 12.80 28.00
C GLU A 96 -13.28 11.45 28.74
N GLU A 97 -14.18 10.57 28.28
CA GLU A 97 -14.58 9.36 29.01
C GLU A 97 -14.15 8.06 28.34
N SER A 98 -13.87 8.10 27.01
CA SER A 98 -13.64 6.86 26.26
C SER A 98 -12.58 7.03 25.16
N ASN A 99 -12.18 5.90 24.57
CA ASN A 99 -11.31 5.90 23.39
C ASN A 99 -11.74 4.81 22.41
N GLN A 100 -11.44 5.07 21.13
CA GLN A 100 -11.57 4.13 20.03
C GLN A 100 -10.21 3.95 19.35
N LYS A 101 -9.93 2.76 18.85
CA LYS A 101 -8.70 2.42 18.18
C LYS A 101 -9.01 1.92 16.77
N VAL A 102 -8.36 2.50 15.79
CA VAL A 102 -8.47 2.09 14.37
C VAL A 102 -7.09 1.70 13.88
N ALA A 103 -6.97 0.49 13.38
CA ALA A 103 -5.75 0.03 12.74
C ALA A 103 -5.69 0.56 11.30
N VAL A 104 -4.58 1.20 10.95
CA VAL A 104 -4.23 1.61 9.59
C VAL A 104 -3.22 0.61 9.07
N THR A 105 -3.50 -0.01 7.92
CA THR A 105 -2.63 -0.98 7.27
C THR A 105 -2.14 -0.46 5.94
N GLN A 106 -0.88 -0.70 5.61
CA GLN A 106 -0.30 -0.32 4.34
C GLN A 106 0.54 -1.45 3.77
N GLU A 107 0.33 -1.75 2.49
CA GLU A 107 1.15 -2.70 1.75
C GLU A 107 2.58 -2.17 1.58
N GLY A 108 3.53 -3.09 1.39
CA GLY A 108 4.89 -2.73 1.00
C GLY A 108 5.04 -2.57 -0.51
N ALA A 109 6.17 -2.00 -0.93
CA ALA A 109 6.54 -1.88 -2.34
C ALA A 109 6.82 -3.26 -2.93
N ILE A 110 6.21 -3.55 -4.08
CA ILE A 110 6.43 -4.78 -4.83
C ILE A 110 6.95 -4.48 -6.23
N ILE A 111 7.68 -5.45 -6.78
CA ILE A 111 7.99 -5.59 -8.20
C ILE A 111 7.64 -7.02 -8.59
N ILE A 112 6.83 -7.17 -9.63
CA ILE A 112 6.39 -8.46 -10.16
C ILE A 112 6.93 -8.58 -11.58
N TYR A 113 7.65 -9.66 -11.84
CA TYR A 113 8.24 -10.01 -13.13
C TYR A 113 8.31 -11.53 -13.28
N ASP A 114 8.46 -12.02 -14.51
CA ASP A 114 8.76 -13.43 -14.76
C ASP A 114 10.27 -13.67 -14.61
N GLU A 115 10.67 -14.59 -13.74
CA GLU A 115 12.08 -14.95 -13.54
C GLU A 115 12.71 -15.58 -14.80
N ASN A 116 11.90 -16.13 -15.71
CA ASN A 116 12.37 -16.64 -17.00
C ASN A 116 12.78 -15.51 -17.95
N ASP A 117 12.37 -14.27 -17.71
CA ASP A 117 12.71 -13.11 -18.52
C ASP A 117 13.99 -12.39 -18.07
N LEU A 118 14.64 -12.85 -16.99
CA LEU A 118 15.87 -12.21 -16.46
C LEU A 118 17.04 -12.24 -17.44
N GLU A 119 17.04 -13.15 -18.41
CA GLU A 119 18.03 -13.22 -19.49
C GLU A 119 17.32 -13.13 -20.83
N GLN A 120 17.61 -12.07 -21.59
CA GLN A 120 17.00 -11.80 -22.88
C GLN A 120 18.06 -11.57 -23.94
N ALA A 121 17.83 -12.08 -25.14
CA ALA A 121 18.73 -11.93 -26.26
C ALA A 121 17.99 -11.53 -27.55
N THR A 122 18.64 -10.69 -28.35
CA THR A 122 18.19 -10.32 -29.70
C THR A 122 19.29 -10.59 -30.73
N GLY A 123 18.93 -10.60 -32.04
CA GLY A 123 19.89 -10.65 -33.12
C GLY A 123 20.69 -9.34 -33.27
N ASN A 124 21.69 -9.35 -34.17
CA ASN A 124 22.58 -8.19 -34.39
C ASN A 124 21.89 -6.99 -35.07
N GLU A 125 20.73 -7.20 -35.71
CA GLU A 125 20.00 -6.08 -36.32
C GLU A 125 19.37 -5.18 -35.27
N GLU A 126 18.99 -3.97 -35.66
CA GLU A 126 18.20 -3.06 -34.84
C GLU A 126 16.89 -3.73 -34.42
N SER A 127 16.58 -3.71 -33.15
CA SER A 127 15.44 -4.43 -32.58
C SER A 127 14.96 -3.80 -31.29
N SER A 128 13.77 -4.20 -30.89
CA SER A 128 13.20 -3.84 -29.58
C SER A 128 12.66 -5.08 -28.89
N LEU A 129 12.71 -5.11 -27.58
CA LEU A 129 12.00 -6.07 -26.75
C LEU A 129 11.29 -5.37 -25.60
N ILE A 130 10.21 -5.97 -25.11
CA ILE A 130 9.46 -5.49 -23.95
C ILE A 130 9.64 -6.51 -22.84
N ILE A 131 10.10 -6.03 -21.69
CA ILE A 131 10.09 -6.79 -20.43
C ILE A 131 8.82 -6.40 -19.69
N ALA A 132 7.89 -7.36 -19.59
CA ALA A 132 6.64 -7.17 -18.86
C ALA A 132 6.90 -7.20 -17.35
N LEU A 133 6.53 -6.13 -16.66
CA LEU A 133 6.65 -6.06 -15.20
C LEU A 133 5.68 -5.03 -14.61
N THR A 134 5.32 -5.25 -13.35
CA THR A 134 4.42 -4.38 -12.60
C THR A 134 5.06 -4.01 -11.28
N GLY A 135 4.90 -2.78 -10.84
CA GLY A 135 5.46 -2.28 -9.58
C GLY A 135 4.54 -1.30 -8.87
N SER A 136 4.79 -1.11 -7.58
CA SER A 136 4.03 -0.16 -6.74
C SER A 136 4.31 1.30 -7.07
N PHE A 137 5.47 1.58 -7.67
CA PHE A 137 5.96 2.92 -8.00
C PHE A 137 6.47 2.97 -9.45
N PRO A 138 6.75 4.16 -10.00
CA PRO A 138 7.47 4.27 -11.27
C PRO A 138 8.83 3.56 -11.22
N PHE A 139 9.18 2.86 -12.29
CA PHE A 139 10.45 2.15 -12.38
C PHE A 139 11.63 3.10 -12.58
N LYS A 140 12.71 2.80 -11.88
CA LYS A 140 14.02 3.40 -12.15
C LYS A 140 14.88 2.37 -12.87
N VAL A 141 15.27 2.67 -14.11
CA VAL A 141 16.12 1.82 -14.95
C VAL A 141 17.53 2.35 -14.94
N THR A 142 18.49 1.47 -14.67
CA THR A 142 19.91 1.80 -14.70
C THR A 142 20.62 0.95 -15.76
N ILE A 143 21.05 1.59 -16.86
CA ILE A 143 21.88 1.00 -17.91
C ILE A 143 23.32 1.42 -17.63
N PRO A 144 24.30 0.48 -17.57
CA PRO A 144 25.71 0.80 -17.47
C PRO A 144 26.19 1.75 -18.59
N GLU A 145 27.10 2.64 -18.27
CA GLU A 145 27.58 3.67 -19.22
C GLU A 145 28.11 3.05 -20.52
N ALA A 146 28.82 1.95 -20.44
CA ALA A 146 29.36 1.23 -21.60
C ALA A 146 28.29 0.70 -22.58
N ALA A 147 27.04 0.54 -22.12
CA ALA A 147 25.95 0.06 -22.96
C ALA A 147 25.06 1.16 -23.53
N ARG A 148 25.11 2.38 -22.99
CA ARG A 148 24.19 3.49 -23.38
C ARG A 148 24.33 3.96 -24.83
N ASN A 149 25.42 3.65 -25.48
CA ASN A 149 25.64 3.98 -26.90
C ASN A 149 24.86 3.04 -27.84
N TRP A 150 24.43 1.87 -27.39
CA TRP A 150 23.73 0.86 -28.19
C TRP A 150 22.41 0.35 -27.59
N LEU A 151 22.15 0.64 -26.31
CA LEU A 151 20.94 0.25 -25.60
C LEU A 151 20.26 1.48 -25.00
N SER A 152 18.98 1.66 -25.28
CA SER A 152 18.10 2.64 -24.65
C SER A 152 16.83 2.00 -24.14
N TYR A 153 16.02 2.73 -23.38
CA TYR A 153 14.75 2.23 -22.86
C TYR A 153 13.67 3.30 -22.86
N GLU A 154 12.42 2.84 -22.85
CA GLU A 154 11.23 3.65 -22.61
C GLU A 154 10.28 2.90 -21.67
N LEU A 155 9.64 3.62 -20.74
CA LEU A 155 8.56 3.08 -19.92
C LEU A 155 7.29 3.02 -20.77
N VAL A 156 6.68 1.84 -20.87
CA VAL A 156 5.46 1.59 -21.62
C VAL A 156 4.39 1.01 -20.67
N GLU A 157 3.15 0.91 -21.12
CA GLU A 157 2.04 0.43 -20.28
C GLU A 157 2.28 -1.01 -19.77
N GLU A 158 2.83 -1.87 -20.62
CA GLU A 158 3.09 -3.28 -20.31
C GLU A 158 4.37 -3.50 -19.49
N GLY A 159 5.21 -2.46 -19.30
CA GLY A 159 6.48 -2.59 -18.58
C GLY A 159 7.59 -1.67 -19.11
N ILE A 160 8.70 -2.25 -19.57
CA ILE A 160 9.83 -1.50 -20.09
C ILE A 160 10.22 -2.02 -21.47
N ARG A 161 10.17 -1.14 -22.49
CA ARG A 161 10.73 -1.41 -23.80
C ARG A 161 12.21 -1.07 -23.83
N PHE A 162 13.03 -1.99 -24.29
CA PHE A 162 14.43 -1.79 -24.57
C PHE A 162 14.65 -1.77 -26.07
N ASP A 163 15.35 -0.74 -26.58
CA ASP A 163 15.67 -0.55 -27.97
C ASP A 163 17.18 -0.76 -28.20
N PHE A 164 17.53 -1.70 -29.09
CA PHE A 164 18.88 -2.10 -29.43
C PHE A 164 19.27 -1.52 -30.78
N LYS A 165 20.35 -0.78 -30.84
CA LYS A 165 20.96 -0.40 -32.13
C LYS A 165 21.66 -1.60 -32.76
N LYS A 166 21.78 -1.59 -34.07
CA LYS A 166 22.51 -2.61 -34.84
C LYS A 166 23.91 -2.86 -34.25
N ASN A 167 24.25 -4.12 -34.04
CA ASN A 167 25.58 -4.54 -33.61
C ASN A 167 26.48 -4.74 -34.85
N THR A 168 27.44 -3.86 -35.02
CA THR A 168 28.41 -3.89 -36.13
C THR A 168 29.80 -4.40 -35.72
N THR A 169 29.93 -4.95 -34.49
CA THR A 169 31.24 -5.31 -33.92
C THR A 169 31.71 -6.71 -34.29
N ASN A 170 30.90 -7.49 -34.99
CA ASN A 170 31.15 -8.91 -35.31
C ASN A 170 31.39 -9.81 -34.06
N ALA A 171 30.99 -9.32 -32.88
CA ALA A 171 31.10 -10.05 -31.62
C ALA A 171 29.78 -9.93 -30.84
N ALA A 172 29.46 -10.94 -30.06
CA ALA A 172 28.37 -10.83 -29.09
C ALA A 172 28.62 -9.67 -28.12
N ARG A 173 27.57 -8.97 -27.73
CA ARG A 173 27.62 -7.96 -26.68
C ARG A 173 26.47 -8.12 -25.71
N GLY A 174 26.68 -7.74 -24.47
CA GLY A 174 25.64 -7.82 -23.44
C GLY A 174 25.92 -6.86 -22.30
N THR A 175 24.92 -6.68 -21.48
CA THR A 175 24.99 -5.81 -20.30
C THR A 175 24.02 -6.25 -19.24
N LEU A 176 24.33 -5.94 -17.97
CA LEU A 176 23.43 -6.10 -16.86
C LEU A 176 22.66 -4.79 -16.63
N VAL A 177 21.34 -4.82 -16.79
CA VAL A 177 20.44 -3.71 -16.51
C VAL A 177 19.80 -3.91 -15.16
N GLN A 178 19.75 -2.87 -14.35
CA GLN A 178 19.04 -2.88 -13.08
C GLN A 178 17.72 -2.11 -13.17
N ILE A 179 16.64 -2.73 -12.69
CA ILE A 179 15.30 -2.15 -12.65
C ILE A 179 14.88 -2.11 -11.19
N THR A 180 14.68 -0.92 -10.66
CA THR A 180 14.35 -0.68 -9.24
C THR A 180 12.93 -0.17 -9.09
N ASN A 181 12.20 -0.69 -8.09
CA ASN A 181 10.89 -0.21 -7.66
C ASN A 181 10.86 -0.21 -6.12
N GLY A 182 10.66 0.96 -5.52
CA GLY A 182 10.91 1.12 -4.08
C GLY A 182 12.36 0.81 -3.72
N THR A 183 12.55 -0.08 -2.74
CA THR A 183 13.88 -0.60 -2.33
C THR A 183 14.28 -1.90 -3.01
N ARG A 184 13.43 -2.46 -3.89
CA ARG A 184 13.67 -3.72 -4.59
C ARG A 184 14.27 -3.49 -5.97
N THR A 185 15.25 -4.32 -6.32
CA THR A 185 15.91 -4.28 -7.62
C THR A 185 15.91 -5.67 -8.27
N ALA A 186 15.46 -5.73 -9.52
CA ALA A 186 15.66 -6.87 -10.40
C ALA A 186 16.82 -6.57 -11.36
N SER A 187 17.62 -7.60 -11.68
CA SER A 187 18.75 -7.48 -12.60
C SER A 187 18.51 -8.34 -13.83
N TYR A 188 18.58 -7.72 -15.00
CA TYR A 188 18.34 -8.35 -16.29
C TYR A 188 19.61 -8.38 -17.12
N VAL A 189 19.95 -9.54 -17.66
CA VAL A 189 21.02 -9.69 -18.64
C VAL A 189 20.42 -9.51 -20.03
N LEU A 190 20.80 -8.43 -20.71
CA LEU A 190 20.40 -8.16 -22.07
C LEU A 190 21.55 -8.38 -23.04
N MET A 191 21.35 -9.26 -24.02
CA MET A 191 22.38 -9.69 -24.96
C MET A 191 21.97 -9.40 -26.40
N GLN A 192 22.94 -9.20 -27.26
CA GLN A 192 22.76 -9.06 -28.69
C GLN A 192 23.82 -9.87 -29.45
N TYR A 193 23.38 -10.88 -30.19
CA TYR A 193 24.24 -11.75 -30.99
C TYR A 193 23.46 -12.53 -32.03
N ASP A 194 24.12 -12.96 -33.08
CA ASP A 194 23.65 -13.96 -34.05
C ASP A 194 24.49 -15.23 -33.96
N ALA A 195 24.04 -16.30 -34.62
CA ALA A 195 24.72 -17.56 -34.64
C ALA A 195 26.21 -17.45 -35.08
N GLU A 196 26.49 -16.51 -35.99
CA GLU A 196 27.87 -16.24 -36.47
C GLU A 196 28.81 -15.76 -35.36
N ASN A 197 28.30 -15.01 -34.37
CA ASN A 197 29.07 -14.55 -33.22
C ASN A 197 29.42 -15.70 -32.27
N LEU A 198 28.72 -16.84 -32.39
CA LEU A 198 28.92 -18.03 -31.56
C LEU A 198 29.88 -19.05 -32.20
N LEU A 199 30.39 -18.77 -33.39
CA LEU A 199 31.36 -19.61 -34.07
C LEU A 199 32.78 -19.30 -33.54
N GLY A 200 33.42 -20.25 -32.86
CA GLY A 200 34.76 -20.09 -32.31
C GLY A 200 35.05 -20.97 -31.10
N SER A 201 36.23 -20.77 -30.51
CA SER A 201 36.60 -21.45 -29.25
C SER A 201 36.04 -20.67 -28.05
N TRP A 202 35.21 -21.33 -27.25
CA TRP A 202 34.61 -20.77 -26.06
C TRP A 202 35.38 -21.13 -24.81
N VAL A 203 35.69 -20.17 -23.99
CA VAL A 203 36.20 -20.37 -22.62
C VAL A 203 35.10 -19.91 -21.66
N ALA A 204 34.52 -20.88 -20.96
CA ALA A 204 33.57 -20.54 -19.88
C ALA A 204 34.39 -20.07 -18.67
N THR A 205 34.23 -18.81 -18.29
CA THR A 205 34.78 -18.30 -17.05
C THR A 205 33.61 -18.19 -16.06
N PHE A 206 33.58 -19.06 -15.08
CA PHE A 206 32.68 -18.98 -13.95
C PHE A 206 33.28 -18.00 -12.94
N ILE A 207 32.56 -16.98 -12.60
CA ILE A 207 32.86 -16.00 -11.55
C ILE A 207 32.07 -16.33 -10.31
#